data_751b552fb46344fdd0fbcb892764a4c2
#
_entry.id   751b552fb46344fdd0fbcb892764a4c2
#
_cell.length_a   1.000
_cell.length_b   1.000
_cell.length_c   1.000
_cell.angle_alpha   90.00
_cell.angle_beta   90.00
_cell.angle_gamma   90.00
#
_symmetry.space_group_name_H-M   'P 1'
#
loop_
_entity.id
_entity.type
_entity.pdbx_description
1 polymer ?
#
loop_
_entity_poly.entity_id
_entity_poly.type
_entity_poly.pdbx_seq_one_letter_code
_entity_poly.pdbx_strand_id
1 'polypeptide(L)'
;PPLPFVSRRSPVFARHGMVASSQPLATEAGLEILRQGGNAADAAIATAATLALTEPMSTGLGGDCFALFYEGGTGKVTALNGSGRAPSSLTLELLRAQGFRKELPPLHAHTVTVPGACAGWCDLIERPGSFEMDRILATPVRLAEEGFPVEPITAYYWAGGAKRQLLRSLGGAKLLVDGRAPAAGEVFRNPGLAQTFRAIAEGGKDAFYRGEIARKIAVAVQASGGVMTEGDLAAHHSTWD
;
A
#
# COMPACT_ATOMS: atom_id res chain seq x y z
N PRO A 1 -17.19 -18.15 13.05
CA PRO A 1 -16.31 -19.10 13.70
C PRO A 1 -14.86 -18.67 13.52
N PRO A 2 -13.96 -18.94 14.49
CA PRO A 2 -12.55 -18.67 14.32
C PRO A 2 -12.00 -19.52 13.17
N LEU A 3 -11.07 -18.95 12.37
CA LEU A 3 -10.39 -19.70 11.33
C LEU A 3 -9.49 -20.76 12.00
N PRO A 4 -9.64 -22.05 11.70
CA PRO A 4 -8.75 -23.06 12.19
C PRO A 4 -7.40 -22.91 11.49
N PHE A 5 -6.37 -22.50 12.23
CA PHE A 5 -5.03 -22.33 11.67
C PHE A 5 -4.08 -23.38 12.24
N VAL A 6 -3.82 -24.40 11.45
CA VAL A 6 -2.76 -25.39 11.73
C VAL A 6 -1.79 -25.38 10.57
N SER A 7 -0.62 -24.76 10.75
CA SER A 7 0.42 -24.80 9.73
C SER A 7 1.01 -26.21 9.64
N ARG A 8 0.93 -26.80 8.43
CA ARG A 8 1.56 -28.09 8.09
C ARG A 8 2.58 -27.92 6.96
N ARG A 9 3.07 -26.68 6.71
CA ARG A 9 4.08 -26.45 5.66
C ARG A 9 5.44 -26.95 6.11
N SER A 10 6.11 -27.66 5.22
CA SER A 10 7.53 -27.95 5.38
C SER A 10 8.36 -26.67 5.35
N PRO A 11 9.50 -26.62 6.05
CA PRO A 11 10.48 -25.54 5.86
C PRO A 11 10.87 -25.40 4.40
N VAL A 12 10.99 -24.17 3.94
CA VAL A 12 11.43 -23.85 2.58
C VAL A 12 12.90 -23.46 2.60
N PHE A 13 13.69 -24.11 1.76
CA PHE A 13 15.10 -23.76 1.54
C PHE A 13 15.29 -23.25 0.13
N ALA A 14 16.05 -22.17 -0.04
CA ALA A 14 16.33 -21.57 -1.34
C ALA A 14 17.83 -21.31 -1.52
N ARG A 15 18.35 -21.54 -2.75
CA ARG A 15 19.76 -21.31 -3.08
C ARG A 15 20.05 -19.90 -3.59
N HIS A 16 19.08 -19.26 -4.25
CA HIS A 16 19.30 -18.04 -5.02
C HIS A 16 18.55 -16.83 -4.48
N GLY A 17 17.63 -17.02 -3.58
CA GLY A 17 16.84 -15.97 -2.96
C GLY A 17 15.52 -16.49 -2.44
N MET A 18 14.88 -15.73 -1.57
CA MET A 18 13.60 -16.08 -0.96
C MET A 18 12.76 -14.81 -0.81
N VAL A 19 11.47 -14.97 -1.01
CA VAL A 19 10.45 -13.96 -0.68
C VAL A 19 9.43 -14.59 0.25
N ALA A 20 9.06 -13.89 1.30
CA ALA A 20 8.01 -14.31 2.23
C ALA A 20 7.00 -13.18 2.40
N SER A 21 5.73 -13.50 2.25
CA SER A 21 4.61 -12.59 2.49
C SER A 21 3.39 -13.37 2.97
N SER A 22 2.35 -12.66 3.37
CA SER A 22 1.07 -13.24 3.78
C SER A 22 0.25 -13.82 2.62
N GLN A 23 0.58 -13.46 1.36
CA GLN A 23 -0.25 -13.73 0.19
C GLN A 23 0.59 -14.33 -0.95
N PRO A 24 0.23 -15.53 -1.49
CA PRO A 24 1.01 -16.23 -2.50
C PRO A 24 1.30 -15.45 -3.78
N LEU A 25 0.32 -14.72 -4.34
CA LEU A 25 0.52 -13.91 -5.55
C LEU A 25 1.55 -12.80 -5.34
N ALA A 26 1.57 -12.22 -4.13
CA ALA A 26 2.57 -11.22 -3.78
C ALA A 26 3.96 -11.83 -3.64
N THR A 27 4.06 -13.01 -3.02
CA THR A 27 5.32 -13.78 -2.97
C THR A 27 5.82 -14.13 -4.37
N GLU A 28 4.91 -14.56 -5.25
CA GLU A 28 5.23 -14.89 -6.65
C GLU A 28 5.76 -13.68 -7.41
N ALA A 29 5.12 -12.50 -7.28
CA ALA A 29 5.58 -11.26 -7.91
C ALA A 29 7.02 -10.92 -7.50
N GLY A 30 7.35 -11.00 -6.21
CA GLY A 30 8.71 -10.78 -5.74
C GLY A 30 9.71 -11.83 -6.23
N LEU A 31 9.33 -13.11 -6.27
CA LEU A 31 10.16 -14.18 -6.82
C LEU A 31 10.40 -14.01 -8.32
N GLU A 32 9.41 -13.52 -9.06
CA GLU A 32 9.57 -13.22 -10.49
C GLU A 32 10.65 -12.16 -10.71
N ILE A 33 10.62 -11.08 -9.92
CA ILE A 33 11.66 -10.04 -9.95
C ILE A 33 13.05 -10.62 -9.67
N LEU A 34 13.20 -11.45 -8.63
CA LEU A 34 14.49 -12.13 -8.35
C LEU A 34 14.96 -13.01 -9.48
N ARG A 35 14.06 -13.79 -10.13
CA ARG A 35 14.39 -14.64 -11.28
C ARG A 35 14.84 -13.83 -12.49
N GLN A 36 14.34 -12.63 -12.65
CA GLN A 36 14.72 -11.70 -13.71
C GLN A 36 16.05 -10.99 -13.44
N GLY A 37 16.68 -11.20 -12.28
CA GLY A 37 17.95 -10.59 -11.88
C GLY A 37 17.82 -9.32 -11.05
N GLY A 38 16.60 -8.95 -10.63
CA GLY A 38 16.39 -7.88 -9.65
C GLY A 38 16.93 -8.24 -8.27
N ASN A 39 17.19 -7.25 -7.45
CA ASN A 39 17.69 -7.44 -6.10
C ASN A 39 16.55 -7.53 -5.04
N ALA A 40 16.93 -7.59 -3.77
CA ALA A 40 15.97 -7.71 -2.66
C ALA A 40 15.03 -6.50 -2.53
N ALA A 41 15.50 -5.28 -2.84
CA ALA A 41 14.67 -4.07 -2.82
C ALA A 41 13.60 -4.13 -3.91
N ASP A 42 13.99 -4.46 -5.15
CA ASP A 42 13.07 -4.60 -6.27
C ASP A 42 11.98 -5.63 -5.97
N ALA A 43 12.39 -6.80 -5.44
CA ALA A 43 11.47 -7.87 -5.07
C ALA A 43 10.52 -7.46 -3.94
N ALA A 44 11.01 -6.73 -2.94
CA ALA A 44 10.21 -6.24 -1.82
C ALA A 44 9.12 -5.28 -2.30
N ILE A 45 9.44 -4.35 -3.22
CA ILE A 45 8.45 -3.40 -3.75
C ILE A 45 7.42 -4.09 -4.65
N ALA A 46 7.81 -5.02 -5.52
CA ALA A 46 6.86 -5.82 -6.30
C ALA A 46 5.90 -6.60 -5.39
N THR A 47 6.42 -7.17 -4.30
CA THR A 47 5.62 -7.85 -3.28
C THR A 47 4.66 -6.89 -2.58
N ALA A 48 5.15 -5.74 -2.10
CA ALA A 48 4.35 -4.74 -1.40
C ALA A 48 3.25 -4.15 -2.29
N ALA A 49 3.54 -3.84 -3.54
CA ALA A 49 2.56 -3.35 -4.51
C ALA A 49 1.47 -4.40 -4.82
N THR A 50 1.87 -5.67 -4.90
CA THR A 50 0.91 -6.77 -5.09
C THR A 50 0.05 -6.96 -3.84
N LEU A 51 0.62 -6.87 -2.63
CA LEU A 51 -0.13 -6.90 -1.37
C LEU A 51 -1.14 -5.74 -1.28
N ALA A 52 -0.77 -4.53 -1.70
CA ALA A 52 -1.67 -3.38 -1.73
C ALA A 52 -2.93 -3.62 -2.60
N LEU A 53 -2.83 -4.48 -3.60
CA LEU A 53 -3.96 -4.92 -4.42
C LEU A 53 -4.71 -6.09 -3.77
N THR A 54 -3.98 -7.11 -3.32
CA THR A 54 -4.55 -8.42 -2.94
C THR A 54 -5.01 -8.49 -1.49
N GLU A 55 -4.51 -7.60 -0.62
CA GLU A 55 -4.89 -7.49 0.80
C GLU A 55 -5.27 -6.04 1.18
N PRO A 56 -6.26 -5.41 0.52
CA PRO A 56 -6.58 -4.00 0.73
C PRO A 56 -7.10 -3.67 2.14
N MET A 57 -7.41 -4.68 2.95
CA MET A 57 -7.77 -4.51 4.35
C MET A 57 -6.55 -4.44 5.29
N SER A 58 -5.35 -4.71 4.79
CA SER A 58 -4.11 -4.78 5.58
C SER A 58 -3.08 -3.74 5.16
N THR A 59 -3.00 -3.42 3.86
CA THR A 59 -1.98 -2.51 3.32
C THR A 59 -2.47 -1.78 2.07
N GLY A 60 -1.75 -0.72 1.65
CA GLY A 60 -2.09 0.03 0.44
C GLY A 60 -1.24 1.29 0.27
N LEU A 61 -1.37 1.93 -0.90
CA LEU A 61 -0.71 3.20 -1.23
C LEU A 61 -1.08 4.36 -0.29
N GLY A 62 -2.21 4.27 0.40
CA GLY A 62 -2.65 5.26 1.39
C GLY A 62 -1.97 5.12 2.76
N GLY A 63 -1.17 4.09 2.96
CA GLY A 63 -0.46 3.82 4.20
C GLY A 63 0.99 4.29 4.19
N ASP A 64 1.78 3.67 5.06
CA ASP A 64 3.19 3.96 5.29
C ASP A 64 4.10 2.88 4.69
N CYS A 65 5.41 3.16 4.63
CA CYS A 65 6.42 2.20 4.24
C CYS A 65 7.62 2.30 5.18
N PHE A 66 8.03 1.17 5.74
CA PHE A 66 9.27 1.05 6.50
C PHE A 66 10.10 -0.07 5.92
N ALA A 67 11.41 0.15 5.77
CA ALA A 67 12.30 -0.87 5.26
C ALA A 67 13.64 -0.88 5.99
N LEU A 68 14.19 -2.08 6.16
CA LEU A 68 15.58 -2.32 6.52
C LEU A 68 16.23 -3.03 5.34
N PHE A 69 17.26 -2.43 4.80
CA PHE A 69 18.04 -2.98 3.69
C PHE A 69 19.43 -3.35 4.19
N TYR A 70 19.78 -4.65 4.07
CA TYR A 70 21.10 -5.16 4.36
C TYR A 70 21.89 -5.35 3.08
N GLU A 71 23.02 -4.66 2.96
CA GLU A 71 23.93 -4.78 1.83
C GLU A 71 24.99 -5.85 2.13
N GLY A 72 24.84 -7.03 1.55
CA GLY A 72 25.69 -8.19 1.84
C GLY A 72 27.17 -8.00 1.55
N GLY A 73 27.53 -7.15 0.57
CA GLY A 73 28.93 -6.90 0.21
C GLY A 73 29.69 -6.04 1.23
N THR A 74 28.99 -5.14 1.92
CA THR A 74 29.56 -4.18 2.90
C THR A 74 29.19 -4.49 4.33
N GLY A 75 28.14 -5.28 4.55
CA GLY A 75 27.53 -5.51 5.87
C GLY A 75 26.75 -4.31 6.40
N LYS A 76 26.55 -3.27 5.60
CA LYS A 76 25.82 -2.07 6.00
C LYS A 76 24.31 -2.37 6.06
N VAL A 77 23.66 -1.87 7.11
CA VAL A 77 22.21 -1.79 7.22
C VAL A 77 21.79 -0.35 7.04
N THR A 78 20.78 -0.13 6.21
CA THR A 78 20.17 1.19 6.00
C THR A 78 18.68 1.08 6.31
N ALA A 79 18.13 2.01 7.07
CA ALA A 79 16.72 2.08 7.40
C ALA A 79 16.02 3.18 6.61
N LEU A 80 14.86 2.87 6.04
CA LEU A 80 13.97 3.84 5.42
C LEU A 80 12.74 4.02 6.31
N ASN A 81 12.41 5.28 6.60
CA ASN A 81 11.18 5.68 7.25
C ASN A 81 10.33 6.48 6.26
N GLY A 82 9.31 5.83 5.69
CA GLY A 82 8.28 6.39 4.83
C GLY A 82 6.97 6.60 5.58
N SER A 83 7.03 7.03 6.85
CA SER A 83 5.85 7.38 7.62
C SER A 83 5.22 8.68 7.13
N GLY A 84 3.90 8.69 7.00
CA GLY A 84 3.13 9.88 6.65
C GLY A 84 3.04 10.88 7.80
N ARG A 85 3.14 12.16 7.48
CA ARG A 85 2.94 13.25 8.45
C ARG A 85 1.47 13.64 8.54
N ALA A 86 1.06 14.17 9.67
CA ALA A 86 -0.23 14.85 9.79
C ALA A 86 -0.28 16.06 8.83
N PRO A 87 -1.43 16.39 8.25
CA PRO A 87 -1.59 17.62 7.49
C PRO A 87 -1.17 18.86 8.31
N SER A 88 -0.51 19.81 7.67
CA SER A 88 0.07 20.98 8.35
C SER A 88 -0.98 21.83 9.09
N SER A 89 -2.20 21.87 8.58
CA SER A 89 -3.32 22.58 9.20
C SER A 89 -4.00 21.80 10.34
N LEU A 90 -3.61 20.54 10.60
CA LEU A 90 -4.16 19.75 11.70
C LEU A 90 -3.43 20.07 13.01
N THR A 91 -3.88 21.12 13.68
CA THR A 91 -3.28 21.58 14.95
C THR A 91 -4.11 21.12 16.16
N LEU A 92 -3.49 21.16 17.34
CA LEU A 92 -4.21 20.87 18.59
C LEU A 92 -5.33 21.89 18.86
N GLU A 93 -5.13 23.15 18.46
CA GLU A 93 -6.10 24.22 18.57
C GLU A 93 -7.35 23.90 17.74
N LEU A 94 -7.15 23.48 16.48
CA LEU A 94 -8.24 23.07 15.60
C LEU A 94 -9.02 21.90 16.21
N LEU A 95 -8.32 20.86 16.65
CA LEU A 95 -8.96 19.68 17.25
C LEU A 95 -9.76 20.04 18.50
N ARG A 96 -9.20 20.91 19.37
CA ARG A 96 -9.89 21.39 20.57
C ARG A 96 -11.13 22.24 20.24
N ALA A 97 -11.03 23.09 19.22
CA ALA A 97 -12.15 23.90 18.73
C ALA A 97 -13.29 23.01 18.19
N GLN A 98 -12.96 21.87 17.60
CA GLN A 98 -13.94 20.87 17.14
C GLN A 98 -14.44 19.93 18.25
N GLY A 99 -14.01 20.13 19.49
CA GLY A 99 -14.49 19.36 20.66
C GLY A 99 -13.67 18.11 20.98
N PHE A 100 -12.63 17.79 20.23
CA PHE A 100 -11.75 16.65 20.53
C PHE A 100 -10.81 17.01 21.71
N ARG A 101 -10.80 16.17 22.75
CA ARG A 101 -10.05 16.44 24.00
C ARG A 101 -9.00 15.38 24.31
N LYS A 102 -9.26 14.11 23.99
CA LYS A 102 -8.40 12.99 24.34
C LYS A 102 -7.99 12.15 23.14
N GLU A 103 -8.94 11.80 22.29
CA GLU A 103 -8.78 10.91 21.16
C GLU A 103 -9.65 11.33 19.99
N LEU A 104 -9.27 10.90 18.80
CA LEU A 104 -10.09 10.97 17.60
C LEU A 104 -10.87 9.66 17.47
N PRO A 105 -12.14 9.69 17.03
CA PRO A 105 -12.87 8.46 16.70
C PRO A 105 -12.12 7.68 15.63
N PRO A 106 -12.07 6.35 15.71
CA PRO A 106 -11.58 5.53 14.62
C PRO A 106 -12.27 5.88 13.30
N LEU A 107 -11.52 5.91 12.21
CA LEU A 107 -12.00 6.27 10.86
C LEU A 107 -12.45 7.74 10.68
N HIS A 108 -12.13 8.62 11.62
CA HIS A 108 -12.32 10.06 11.43
C HIS A 108 -11.32 10.59 10.40
N ALA A 109 -11.73 11.58 9.56
CA ALA A 109 -10.86 12.14 8.52
C ALA A 109 -9.54 12.75 9.05
N HIS A 110 -9.52 13.23 10.29
CA HIS A 110 -8.31 13.73 10.96
C HIS A 110 -7.31 12.63 11.37
N THR A 111 -7.67 11.34 11.28
CA THR A 111 -6.72 10.24 11.46
C THR A 111 -5.96 9.88 10.20
N VAL A 112 -6.32 10.49 9.05
CA VAL A 112 -5.64 10.27 7.77
C VAL A 112 -4.40 11.14 7.71
N THR A 113 -3.24 10.47 7.64
CA THR A 113 -1.94 11.11 7.39
C THR A 113 -1.67 11.21 5.88
N VAL A 114 -0.69 12.02 5.48
CA VAL A 114 -0.20 12.02 4.11
C VAL A 114 0.30 10.60 3.78
N PRO A 115 -0.15 9.96 2.70
CA PRO A 115 0.32 8.64 2.32
C PRO A 115 1.85 8.62 2.17
N GLY A 116 2.53 7.71 2.87
CA GLY A 116 3.99 7.59 2.83
C GLY A 116 4.51 6.45 1.96
N ALA A 117 3.66 5.44 1.70
CA ALA A 117 4.08 4.20 1.05
C ALA A 117 4.68 4.42 -0.35
N CYS A 118 4.05 5.23 -1.19
CA CYS A 118 4.53 5.49 -2.55
C CYS A 118 5.93 6.13 -2.56
N ALA A 119 6.17 7.14 -1.71
CA ALA A 119 7.49 7.75 -1.59
C ALA A 119 8.52 6.72 -1.11
N GLY A 120 8.19 5.93 -0.08
CA GLY A 120 9.06 4.88 0.42
C GLY A 120 9.43 3.85 -0.64
N TRP A 121 8.49 3.45 -1.51
CA TRP A 121 8.76 2.53 -2.62
C TRP A 121 9.72 3.14 -3.64
N CYS A 122 9.45 4.37 -4.08
CA CYS A 122 10.32 5.05 -5.03
C CYS A 122 11.71 5.28 -4.46
N ASP A 123 11.81 5.76 -3.22
CA ASP A 123 13.09 6.02 -2.55
C ASP A 123 13.91 4.74 -2.34
N LEU A 124 13.24 3.61 -2.05
CA LEU A 124 13.92 2.32 -1.93
C LEU A 124 14.45 1.81 -3.27
N ILE A 125 13.76 2.12 -4.37
CA ILE A 125 14.26 1.77 -5.71
C ILE A 125 15.38 2.71 -6.16
N GLU A 126 15.27 4.00 -5.91
CA GLU A 126 16.31 4.98 -6.28
C GLU A 126 17.68 4.71 -5.66
N ARG A 127 17.74 4.14 -4.44
CA ARG A 127 19.01 3.90 -3.74
C ARG A 127 19.59 2.51 -3.96
N PRO A 128 18.96 1.43 -3.39
CA PRO A 128 19.48 0.09 -3.55
C PRO A 128 18.86 -0.69 -4.72
N GLY A 129 17.78 -0.20 -5.35
CA GLY A 129 17.13 -0.90 -6.46
C GLY A 129 18.01 -1.04 -7.69
N SER A 130 17.69 -2.00 -8.54
CA SER A 130 18.39 -2.29 -9.79
C SER A 130 17.49 -2.27 -11.01
N PHE A 131 16.17 -2.28 -10.81
CA PHE A 131 15.16 -2.20 -11.87
C PHE A 131 14.40 -0.89 -11.82
N GLU A 132 13.87 -0.50 -12.98
CA GLU A 132 12.96 0.62 -13.10
C GLU A 132 11.56 0.25 -12.56
N MET A 133 10.81 1.25 -12.13
CA MET A 133 9.52 1.07 -11.46
C MET A 133 8.47 0.40 -12.37
N ASP A 134 8.52 0.63 -13.68
CA ASP A 134 7.62 0.01 -14.66
C ASP A 134 7.73 -1.51 -14.66
N ARG A 135 8.96 -2.03 -14.60
CA ARG A 135 9.23 -3.45 -14.52
C ARG A 135 8.76 -4.05 -13.20
N ILE A 136 8.99 -3.34 -12.10
CA ILE A 136 8.60 -3.77 -10.75
C ILE A 136 7.08 -3.83 -10.61
N LEU A 137 6.39 -2.85 -11.17
CA LEU A 137 4.92 -2.74 -11.08
C LEU A 137 4.17 -3.52 -12.17
N ALA A 138 4.85 -4.18 -13.11
CA ALA A 138 4.20 -4.90 -14.22
C ALA A 138 3.21 -5.97 -13.72
N THR A 139 3.62 -6.82 -12.77
CA THR A 139 2.75 -7.88 -12.22
C THR A 139 1.57 -7.33 -11.44
N PRO A 140 1.70 -6.40 -10.47
CA PRO A 140 0.53 -5.82 -9.79
C PRO A 140 -0.40 -5.05 -10.74
N VAL A 141 0.10 -4.37 -11.78
CA VAL A 141 -0.73 -3.73 -12.81
C VAL A 141 -1.57 -4.77 -13.54
N ARG A 142 -0.94 -5.84 -14.04
CA ARG A 142 -1.63 -6.91 -14.75
C ARG A 142 -2.70 -7.57 -13.88
N LEU A 143 -2.38 -7.91 -12.64
CA LEU A 143 -3.35 -8.51 -11.71
C LEU A 143 -4.52 -7.56 -11.39
N ALA A 144 -4.28 -6.26 -11.31
CA ALA A 144 -5.33 -5.28 -11.07
C ALA A 144 -6.29 -5.13 -12.26
N GLU A 145 -5.82 -5.31 -13.48
CA GLU A 145 -6.60 -5.23 -14.73
C GLU A 145 -7.32 -6.54 -15.05
N GLU A 146 -6.58 -7.64 -15.09
CA GLU A 146 -7.13 -8.96 -15.46
C GLU A 146 -7.96 -9.55 -14.32
N GLY A 147 -7.61 -9.21 -13.09
CA GLY A 147 -8.20 -9.72 -11.86
C GLY A 147 -7.40 -10.88 -11.27
N PHE A 148 -7.69 -11.14 -10.00
CA PHE A 148 -7.10 -12.24 -9.25
C PHE A 148 -8.17 -12.95 -8.41
N PRO A 149 -8.06 -14.27 -8.20
CA PRO A 149 -8.96 -15.00 -7.30
C PRO A 149 -8.66 -14.62 -5.85
N VAL A 150 -9.70 -14.22 -5.12
CA VAL A 150 -9.55 -13.82 -3.71
C VAL A 150 -9.40 -15.06 -2.83
N GLU A 151 -8.40 -15.07 -1.97
CA GLU A 151 -8.14 -16.17 -1.06
C GLU A 151 -9.12 -16.23 0.11
N PRO A 152 -9.33 -17.41 0.73
CA PRO A 152 -10.28 -17.58 1.83
C PRO A 152 -10.00 -16.69 3.04
N ILE A 153 -8.74 -16.54 3.44
CA ILE A 153 -8.35 -15.69 4.58
C ILE A 153 -8.59 -14.22 4.25
N THR A 154 -8.18 -13.79 3.07
CA THR A 154 -8.40 -12.43 2.55
C THR A 154 -9.90 -12.12 2.49
N ALA A 155 -10.72 -13.01 1.92
CA ALA A 155 -12.17 -12.84 1.85
C ALA A 155 -12.81 -12.67 3.23
N TYR A 156 -12.36 -13.44 4.21
CA TYR A 156 -12.85 -13.36 5.58
C TYR A 156 -12.60 -11.97 6.21
N TYR A 157 -11.37 -11.47 6.14
CA TYR A 157 -11.04 -10.16 6.70
C TYR A 157 -11.64 -9.02 5.89
N TRP A 158 -11.70 -9.16 4.57
CA TRP A 158 -12.35 -8.18 3.70
C TRP A 158 -13.83 -8.00 4.03
N ALA A 159 -14.55 -9.10 4.26
CA ALA A 159 -15.95 -9.06 4.69
C ALA A 159 -16.13 -8.30 6.02
N GLY A 160 -15.21 -8.47 6.95
CA GLY A 160 -15.17 -7.70 8.20
C GLY A 160 -14.92 -6.20 7.95
N GLY A 161 -13.96 -5.86 7.09
CA GLY A 161 -13.63 -4.49 6.68
C GLY A 161 -14.78 -3.82 5.93
N ALA A 162 -15.44 -4.56 5.02
CA ALA A 162 -16.58 -4.05 4.26
C ALA A 162 -17.70 -3.55 5.19
N LYS A 163 -18.08 -4.33 6.18
CA LYS A 163 -19.14 -3.97 7.15
C LYS A 163 -18.76 -2.78 8.03
N ARG A 164 -17.51 -2.73 8.47
CA ARG A 164 -17.05 -1.69 9.40
C ARG A 164 -16.76 -0.36 8.70
N GLN A 165 -16.24 -0.40 7.49
CA GLN A 165 -15.65 0.76 6.84
C GLN A 165 -16.15 1.00 5.42
N LEU A 166 -16.00 0.05 4.47
CA LEU A 166 -16.19 0.32 3.05
C LEU A 166 -17.59 0.76 2.68
N LEU A 167 -18.62 0.16 3.28
CA LEU A 167 -20.02 0.51 3.02
C LEU A 167 -20.39 1.93 3.45
N ARG A 168 -19.56 2.59 4.27
CA ARG A 168 -19.78 3.93 4.81
C ARG A 168 -18.76 4.96 4.35
N SER A 169 -17.72 4.51 3.64
CA SER A 169 -16.61 5.38 3.22
C SER A 169 -16.82 5.91 1.83
N LEU A 170 -16.40 7.15 1.60
CA LEU A 170 -16.32 7.72 0.27
C LEU A 170 -15.39 6.86 -0.60
N GLY A 171 -15.90 6.37 -1.73
CA GLY A 171 -15.12 5.49 -2.62
C GLY A 171 -15.03 4.03 -2.18
N GLY A 172 -15.51 3.63 -1.01
CA GLY A 172 -15.45 2.25 -0.52
C GLY A 172 -16.11 1.23 -1.46
N ALA A 173 -17.11 1.64 -2.25
CA ALA A 173 -17.75 0.80 -3.26
C ALA A 173 -16.76 0.26 -4.32
N LYS A 174 -15.62 0.93 -4.55
CA LYS A 174 -14.56 0.47 -5.47
C LYS A 174 -13.85 -0.81 -5.00
N LEU A 175 -13.97 -1.13 -3.72
CA LEU A 175 -13.44 -2.35 -3.11
C LEU A 175 -14.54 -3.38 -2.81
N LEU A 176 -15.68 -3.27 -3.47
CA LEU A 176 -16.81 -4.18 -3.31
C LEU A 176 -17.23 -4.75 -4.67
N VAL A 177 -17.76 -5.96 -4.66
CA VAL A 177 -18.42 -6.61 -5.79
C VAL A 177 -19.90 -6.66 -5.47
N ASP A 178 -20.73 -6.02 -6.28
CA ASP A 178 -22.18 -5.94 -6.08
C ASP A 178 -22.60 -5.53 -4.66
N GLY A 179 -21.88 -4.54 -4.09
CA GLY A 179 -22.15 -3.99 -2.76
C GLY A 179 -21.70 -4.86 -1.57
N ARG A 180 -20.94 -5.92 -1.80
CA ARG A 180 -20.36 -6.80 -0.78
C ARG A 180 -18.86 -7.02 -0.96
N ALA A 181 -18.20 -7.53 0.04
CA ALA A 181 -16.84 -8.04 -0.12
C ALA A 181 -16.81 -9.23 -1.08
N PRO A 182 -15.76 -9.40 -1.90
CA PRO A 182 -15.60 -10.56 -2.76
C PRO A 182 -15.54 -11.85 -1.93
N ALA A 183 -16.13 -12.92 -2.45
CA ALA A 183 -16.07 -14.25 -1.84
C ALA A 183 -14.73 -14.94 -2.16
N ALA A 184 -14.40 -15.99 -1.40
CA ALA A 184 -13.26 -16.84 -1.70
C ALA A 184 -13.40 -17.48 -3.09
N GLY A 185 -12.36 -17.39 -3.91
CA GLY A 185 -12.34 -17.86 -5.30
C GLY A 185 -12.96 -16.88 -6.31
N GLU A 186 -13.64 -15.84 -5.87
CA GLU A 186 -14.19 -14.82 -6.75
C GLU A 186 -13.09 -13.94 -7.34
N VAL A 187 -13.18 -13.62 -8.62
CA VAL A 187 -12.19 -12.78 -9.30
C VAL A 187 -12.47 -11.31 -9.03
N PHE A 188 -11.55 -10.65 -8.36
CA PHE A 188 -11.61 -9.20 -8.11
C PHE A 188 -10.69 -8.43 -9.04
N ARG A 189 -11.14 -7.26 -9.51
CA ARG A 189 -10.39 -6.32 -10.35
C ARG A 189 -10.39 -4.94 -9.73
N ASN A 190 -9.28 -4.22 -9.93
CA ASN A 190 -9.18 -2.81 -9.51
C ASN A 190 -8.49 -1.97 -10.58
N PRO A 191 -9.17 -1.65 -11.68
CA PRO A 191 -8.58 -0.89 -12.77
C PRO A 191 -8.15 0.53 -12.35
N GLY A 192 -8.77 1.11 -11.32
CA GLY A 192 -8.35 2.40 -10.77
C GLY A 192 -6.98 2.33 -10.09
N LEU A 193 -6.69 1.23 -9.37
CA LEU A 193 -5.37 1.01 -8.79
C LEU A 193 -4.33 0.72 -9.88
N ALA A 194 -4.69 -0.03 -10.93
CA ALA A 194 -3.83 -0.25 -12.08
C ALA A 194 -3.40 1.08 -12.74
N GLN A 195 -4.34 2.00 -12.95
CA GLN A 195 -4.05 3.33 -13.47
C GLN A 195 -3.08 4.12 -12.56
N THR A 196 -3.28 4.03 -11.24
CA THR A 196 -2.39 4.66 -10.26
C THR A 196 -0.98 4.06 -10.32
N PHE A 197 -0.86 2.73 -10.38
CA PHE A 197 0.44 2.05 -10.54
C PHE A 197 1.14 2.43 -11.85
N ARG A 198 0.42 2.54 -12.97
CA ARG A 198 0.99 3.00 -14.24
C ARG A 198 1.51 4.44 -14.13
N ALA A 199 0.73 5.32 -13.52
CA ALA A 199 1.17 6.71 -13.32
C ALA A 199 2.46 6.77 -12.48
N ILE A 200 2.57 5.95 -11.41
CA ILE A 200 3.79 5.86 -10.61
C ILE A 200 4.95 5.25 -11.41
N ALA A 201 4.69 4.22 -12.21
CA ALA A 201 5.69 3.61 -13.08
C ALA A 201 6.30 4.60 -14.07
N GLU A 202 5.48 5.48 -14.64
CA GLU A 202 5.87 6.47 -15.65
C GLU A 202 6.49 7.75 -15.04
N GLY A 203 5.93 8.24 -13.94
CA GLY A 203 6.28 9.55 -13.38
C GLY A 203 6.83 9.53 -11.95
N GLY A 204 7.05 8.36 -11.38
CA GLY A 204 7.63 8.21 -10.05
C GLY A 204 6.79 8.88 -8.95
N LYS A 205 7.48 9.42 -7.93
CA LYS A 205 6.86 10.13 -6.80
C LYS A 205 6.01 11.31 -7.24
N ASP A 206 6.45 12.07 -8.23
CA ASP A 206 5.75 13.28 -8.65
C ASP A 206 4.38 12.97 -9.24
N ALA A 207 4.20 11.84 -9.93
CA ALA A 207 2.90 11.42 -10.42
C ALA A 207 1.88 11.17 -9.30
N PHE A 208 2.33 10.77 -8.11
CA PHE A 208 1.45 10.48 -6.97
C PHE A 208 1.24 11.71 -6.07
N TYR A 209 2.32 12.43 -5.74
CA TYR A 209 2.29 13.52 -4.75
C TYR A 209 2.00 14.90 -5.36
N ARG A 210 1.95 14.99 -6.68
CA ARG A 210 1.65 16.23 -7.44
C ARG A 210 0.59 15.95 -8.50
N GLY A 211 -0.10 16.96 -8.92
CA GLY A 211 -1.08 16.85 -10.01
C GLY A 211 -2.37 16.12 -9.62
N GLU A 212 -2.90 15.30 -10.52
CA GLU A 212 -4.28 14.80 -10.41
C GLU A 212 -4.52 13.81 -9.27
N ILE A 213 -3.57 12.91 -9.00
CA ILE A 213 -3.70 11.94 -7.90
C ILE A 213 -3.70 12.68 -6.56
N ALA A 214 -2.73 13.57 -6.34
CA ALA A 214 -2.65 14.40 -5.14
C ALA A 214 -3.94 15.20 -4.91
N ARG A 215 -4.43 15.85 -5.97
CA ARG A 215 -5.69 16.61 -5.91
C ARG A 215 -6.87 15.72 -5.51
N LYS A 216 -7.00 14.52 -6.10
CA LYS A 216 -8.08 13.57 -5.76
C LYS A 216 -8.00 13.11 -4.30
N ILE A 217 -6.78 12.86 -3.77
CA ILE A 217 -6.57 12.50 -2.37
C ILE A 217 -7.00 13.65 -1.46
N ALA A 218 -6.52 14.87 -1.71
CA ALA A 218 -6.86 16.04 -0.92
C ALA A 218 -8.38 16.30 -0.92
N VAL A 219 -9.02 16.26 -2.08
CA VAL A 219 -10.49 16.43 -2.22
C VAL A 219 -11.25 15.35 -1.44
N ALA A 220 -10.83 14.09 -1.50
CA ALA A 220 -11.50 13.00 -0.79
C ALA A 220 -11.39 13.15 0.73
N VAL A 221 -10.21 13.54 1.24
CA VAL A 221 -9.99 13.78 2.67
C VAL A 221 -10.81 14.99 3.15
N GLN A 222 -10.82 16.09 2.38
CA GLN A 222 -11.60 17.30 2.71
C GLN A 222 -13.11 17.05 2.66
N ALA A 223 -13.59 16.30 1.66
CA ALA A 223 -15.00 15.92 1.57
C ALA A 223 -15.47 15.05 2.75
N SER A 224 -14.52 14.38 3.41
CA SER A 224 -14.75 13.59 4.63
C SER A 224 -14.59 14.43 5.93
N GLY A 225 -14.35 15.74 5.83
CA GLY A 225 -14.16 16.65 6.97
C GLY A 225 -12.70 16.76 7.46
N GLY A 226 -11.73 16.27 6.69
CA GLY A 226 -10.30 16.44 6.97
C GLY A 226 -9.73 17.75 6.41
N VAL A 227 -8.45 18.01 6.68
CA VAL A 227 -7.78 19.28 6.33
C VAL A 227 -6.54 19.11 5.44
N MET A 228 -6.33 17.93 4.89
CA MET A 228 -5.20 17.66 3.99
C MET A 228 -5.29 18.50 2.72
N THR A 229 -4.15 19.04 2.29
CA THR A 229 -4.00 19.83 1.06
C THR A 229 -3.06 19.17 0.07
N GLU A 230 -3.10 19.60 -1.18
CA GLU A 230 -2.09 19.22 -2.18
C GLU A 230 -0.67 19.66 -1.76
N GLY A 231 -0.56 20.77 -1.02
CA GLY A 231 0.73 21.23 -0.45
C GLY A 231 1.31 20.25 0.56
N ASP A 232 0.47 19.63 1.40
CA ASP A 232 0.92 18.61 2.36
C ASP A 232 1.46 17.37 1.63
N LEU A 233 0.78 16.95 0.56
CA LEU A 233 1.23 15.85 -0.30
C LEU A 233 2.55 16.17 -0.99
N ALA A 234 2.64 17.34 -1.63
CA ALA A 234 3.84 17.78 -2.37
C ALA A 234 5.08 17.97 -1.48
N ALA A 235 4.88 18.24 -0.18
CA ALA A 235 5.96 18.40 0.80
C ALA A 235 6.43 17.08 1.41
N HIS A 236 5.76 15.95 1.12
CA HIS A 236 6.11 14.66 1.71
C HIS A 236 7.47 14.15 1.18
N HIS A 237 8.24 13.58 2.10
CA HIS A 237 9.51 12.91 1.80
C HIS A 237 9.79 11.84 2.86
N SER A 238 10.46 10.76 2.45
CA SER A 238 10.97 9.75 3.36
C SER A 238 12.25 10.22 4.05
N THR A 239 12.61 9.59 5.15
CA THR A 239 13.90 9.79 5.84
C THR A 239 14.70 8.50 5.87
N TRP A 240 16.02 8.61 6.01
CA TRP A 240 16.95 7.50 6.01
C TRP A 240 17.88 7.59 7.23
N ASP A 241 18.17 6.43 7.82
CA ASP A 241 19.11 6.21 8.92
C ASP A 241 20.14 5.13 8.57
#